data_8ba0b784fe94a8eceec9c092906213e3
#
_entry.id   8ba0b784fe94a8eceec9c092906213e3
#
_cell.length_a   1.000
_cell.length_b   1.000
_cell.length_c   1.000
_cell.angle_alpha   90.00
_cell.angle_beta   90.00
_cell.angle_gamma   90.00
#
_symmetry.space_group_name_H-M   'P 1'
#
loop_
_entity.id
_entity.type
_entity.pdbx_description
1 polymer ?
#
loop_
_entity_poly.entity_id
_entity_poly.type
_entity_poly.pdbx_seq_one_letter_code
_entity_poly.pdbx_strand_id
1 'polypeptide(L)'
;MLKNKNRRFRICSDPAMRRLSLRFFAAAALLTLGVYASELFHLLEKPLFSRVYYGNLNATFFAIIAAIYIFLFVFLFHRSIKKRLKVSPFERHPAPMPLSRKALLYCLTVFPILLTAAFLGFHFKLIYELGERITGMTLLGNAVNYLFSGAKLFGAVYLIFLIERGCDALFVSRPPLPIGGFAALLTFGVCELIFTSSAFSLLYSILYLYYGILYLISGRRFGVTYSLALLLYIL
;
A
#
# COMPACT_ATOMS: atom_id res chain seq x y z
N MET A 1 -16.92 20.87 23.54
CA MET A 1 -16.78 22.15 22.81
C MET A 1 -16.36 21.86 21.37
N LEU A 2 -17.32 21.67 20.48
CA LEU A 2 -17.10 21.46 19.04
C LEU A 2 -17.03 22.82 18.37
N LYS A 3 -15.86 23.42 18.28
CA LYS A 3 -15.62 24.54 17.35
C LYS A 3 -15.55 23.96 15.93
N ASN A 4 -16.71 23.70 15.36
CA ASN A 4 -16.86 23.34 13.97
C ASN A 4 -16.62 24.59 13.10
N LYS A 5 -15.37 24.98 12.94
CA LYS A 5 -15.00 25.94 11.90
C LYS A 5 -14.85 25.16 10.61
N ASN A 6 -15.71 25.39 9.64
CA ASN A 6 -15.61 24.99 8.25
C ASN A 6 -14.15 25.13 7.78
N ARG A 7 -13.36 24.08 7.90
CA ARG A 7 -11.98 24.06 7.42
C ARG A 7 -12.02 24.02 5.89
N ARG A 8 -11.98 25.20 5.30
CA ARG A 8 -11.87 25.34 3.84
C ARG A 8 -10.43 25.03 3.43
N PHE A 9 -10.26 24.48 2.23
CA PHE A 9 -8.93 24.35 1.64
C PHE A 9 -8.30 25.73 1.45
N ARG A 10 -7.16 25.95 2.09
CA ARG A 10 -6.39 27.18 1.94
C ARG A 10 -4.98 26.82 1.52
N ILE A 11 -4.63 27.19 0.29
CA ILE A 11 -3.31 26.94 -0.28
C ILE A 11 -2.27 27.82 0.41
N CYS A 12 -1.09 27.25 0.67
CA CYS A 12 0.05 27.96 1.21
C CYS A 12 0.59 28.94 0.17
N SER A 13 0.81 30.21 0.56
CA SER A 13 1.38 31.23 -0.32
C SER A 13 2.91 31.15 -0.39
N ASP A 14 3.56 30.49 0.59
CA ASP A 14 5.01 30.35 0.63
C ASP A 14 5.55 29.51 -0.53
N PRO A 15 6.40 30.06 -1.39
CA PRO A 15 6.98 29.34 -2.52
C PRO A 15 7.89 28.19 -2.10
N ALA A 16 8.54 28.24 -0.94
CA ALA A 16 9.38 27.17 -0.42
C ALA A 16 8.54 25.94 -0.08
N MET A 17 7.39 26.13 0.57
CA MET A 17 6.46 25.06 0.92
C MET A 17 5.81 24.45 -0.34
N ARG A 18 5.49 25.25 -1.36
CA ARG A 18 4.99 24.73 -2.64
C ARG A 18 6.03 23.87 -3.35
N ARG A 19 7.31 24.31 -3.39
CA ARG A 19 8.40 23.49 -3.96
C ARG A 19 8.60 22.20 -3.18
N LEU A 20 8.48 22.23 -1.87
CA LEU A 20 8.56 21.03 -1.02
C LEU A 20 7.41 20.06 -1.34
N SER A 21 6.18 20.56 -1.47
CA SER A 21 5.01 19.78 -1.87
C SER A 21 5.22 19.10 -3.23
N LEU A 22 5.70 19.82 -4.23
CA LEU A 22 6.01 19.26 -5.56
C LEU A 22 7.05 18.12 -5.47
N ARG A 23 8.07 18.26 -4.61
CA ARG A 23 9.06 17.19 -4.38
C ARG A 23 8.42 15.93 -3.78
N PHE A 24 7.46 16.07 -2.87
CA PHE A 24 6.73 14.94 -2.32
C PHE A 24 5.86 14.25 -3.39
N PHE A 25 5.16 15.02 -4.22
CA PHE A 25 4.34 14.45 -5.30
C PHE A 25 5.20 13.79 -6.39
N ALA A 26 6.32 14.39 -6.75
CA ALA A 26 7.28 13.76 -7.67
C ALA A 26 7.85 12.46 -7.09
N ALA A 27 8.19 12.44 -5.79
CA ALA A 27 8.63 11.22 -5.12
C ALA A 27 7.53 10.16 -5.10
N ALA A 28 6.27 10.53 -4.87
CA ALA A 28 5.13 9.64 -4.92
C ALA A 28 4.96 9.03 -6.33
N ALA A 29 5.07 9.83 -7.38
CA ALA A 29 5.01 9.35 -8.77
C ALA A 29 6.14 8.37 -9.09
N LEU A 30 7.38 8.69 -8.70
CA LEU A 30 8.54 7.81 -8.87
C LEU A 30 8.38 6.48 -8.11
N LEU A 31 7.84 6.52 -6.88
CA LEU A 31 7.54 5.31 -6.11
C LEU A 31 6.54 4.43 -6.85
N THR A 32 5.46 5.02 -7.34
CA THR A 32 4.42 4.31 -8.10
C THR A 32 5.02 3.65 -9.34
N LEU A 33 5.75 4.40 -10.17
CA LEU A 33 6.40 3.86 -11.37
C LEU A 33 7.38 2.72 -11.04
N GLY A 34 8.17 2.87 -10.00
CA GLY A 34 9.12 1.83 -9.60
C GLY A 34 8.45 0.56 -9.06
N VAL A 35 7.35 0.69 -8.32
CA VAL A 35 6.59 -0.48 -7.88
C VAL A 35 5.93 -1.17 -9.07
N TYR A 36 5.38 -0.41 -10.03
CA TYR A 36 4.79 -1.01 -11.24
C TYR A 36 5.81 -1.65 -12.18
N ALA A 37 7.05 -1.15 -12.20
CA ALA A 37 8.11 -1.80 -12.95
C ALA A 37 8.32 -3.26 -12.50
N SER A 38 7.97 -3.63 -11.25
CA SER A 38 8.00 -5.02 -10.81
C SER A 38 6.94 -5.90 -11.47
N GLU A 39 5.80 -5.36 -11.86
CA GLU A 39 4.75 -6.10 -12.57
C GLU A 39 5.15 -6.45 -14.01
N LEU A 40 6.08 -5.68 -14.61
CA LEU A 40 6.61 -6.00 -15.93
C LEU A 40 7.30 -7.36 -15.95
N PHE A 41 7.88 -7.82 -14.85
CA PHE A 41 8.48 -9.15 -14.77
C PHE A 41 7.43 -10.24 -14.95
N HIS A 42 6.23 -10.08 -14.38
CA HIS A 42 5.13 -11.02 -14.56
C HIS A 42 4.57 -10.99 -15.99
N LEU A 43 4.56 -9.82 -16.65
CA LEU A 43 4.15 -9.71 -18.06
C LEU A 43 5.16 -10.36 -19.01
N LEU A 44 6.45 -10.35 -18.67
CA LEU A 44 7.51 -10.96 -19.47
C LEU A 44 7.56 -12.49 -19.29
N GLU A 45 6.96 -13.05 -18.26
CA GLU A 45 6.92 -14.49 -18.02
C GLU A 45 6.32 -15.24 -19.22
N LYS A 46 5.14 -14.85 -19.69
CA LYS A 46 4.42 -15.51 -20.77
C LYS A 46 5.20 -15.55 -22.09
N PRO A 47 5.71 -14.44 -22.64
CA PRO A 47 6.41 -14.46 -23.95
C PRO A 47 7.79 -15.11 -23.88
N LEU A 48 8.50 -15.04 -22.75
CA LEU A 48 9.86 -15.58 -22.65
C LEU A 48 9.88 -17.11 -22.42
N PHE A 49 8.86 -17.65 -21.76
CA PHE A 49 8.85 -19.04 -21.30
C PHE A 49 7.67 -19.87 -21.83
N SER A 50 6.87 -19.33 -22.74
CA SER A 50 5.76 -20.08 -23.37
C SER A 50 6.19 -21.37 -24.09
N ARG A 51 7.49 -21.53 -24.37
CA ARG A 51 8.07 -22.70 -25.04
C ARG A 51 8.80 -23.68 -24.12
N VAL A 52 8.98 -23.36 -22.84
CA VAL A 52 9.74 -24.19 -21.89
C VAL A 52 8.80 -24.71 -20.82
N TYR A 53 8.57 -25.99 -20.82
CA TYR A 53 7.62 -26.73 -19.98
C TYR A 53 8.12 -26.93 -18.53
N TYR A 54 8.42 -25.85 -17.81
CA TYR A 54 8.76 -25.95 -16.38
C TYR A 54 7.72 -25.30 -15.44
N GLY A 55 6.51 -25.07 -15.95
CA GLY A 55 5.31 -24.64 -15.21
C GLY A 55 5.55 -23.86 -13.91
N ASN A 56 5.45 -24.57 -12.81
CA ASN A 56 5.54 -23.99 -11.47
C ASN A 56 6.92 -23.45 -11.08
N LEU A 57 8.01 -23.94 -11.68
CA LEU A 57 9.38 -23.47 -11.39
C LEU A 57 9.64 -22.10 -12.02
N ASN A 58 9.10 -21.87 -13.23
CA ASN A 58 9.25 -20.58 -13.91
C ASN A 58 8.50 -19.48 -13.16
N ALA A 59 7.26 -19.73 -12.74
CA ALA A 59 6.48 -18.81 -11.94
C ALA A 59 7.20 -18.47 -10.61
N THR A 60 7.79 -19.47 -9.96
CA THR A 60 8.58 -19.28 -8.74
C THR A 60 9.83 -18.42 -9.00
N PHE A 61 10.55 -18.66 -10.11
CA PHE A 61 11.73 -17.89 -10.47
C PHE A 61 11.41 -16.41 -10.71
N PHE A 62 10.33 -16.11 -11.48
CA PHE A 62 9.89 -14.73 -11.70
C PHE A 62 9.42 -14.05 -10.41
N ALA A 63 8.72 -14.77 -9.54
CA ALA A 63 8.32 -14.24 -8.24
C ALA A 63 9.54 -13.86 -7.39
N ILE A 64 10.61 -14.67 -7.42
CA ILE A 64 11.88 -14.36 -6.72
C ILE A 64 12.52 -13.09 -7.29
N ILE A 65 12.63 -12.97 -8.62
CA ILE A 65 13.21 -11.78 -9.27
C ILE A 65 12.40 -10.53 -8.93
N ALA A 66 11.07 -10.59 -9.06
CA ALA A 66 10.19 -9.48 -8.74
C ALA A 66 10.30 -9.07 -7.25
N ALA A 67 10.39 -10.05 -6.34
CA ALA A 67 10.57 -9.78 -4.93
C ALA A 67 11.94 -9.11 -4.66
N ILE A 68 13.03 -9.61 -5.21
CA ILE A 68 14.36 -8.98 -5.08
C ILE A 68 14.33 -7.55 -5.59
N TYR A 69 13.75 -7.34 -6.79
CA TYR A 69 13.65 -6.01 -7.38
C TYR A 69 12.88 -5.04 -6.46
N ILE A 70 11.67 -5.40 -6.01
CA ILE A 70 10.84 -4.49 -5.21
C ILE A 70 11.48 -4.17 -3.86
N PHE A 71 12.14 -5.14 -3.20
CA PHE A 71 12.85 -4.90 -1.96
C PHE A 71 14.03 -3.95 -2.15
N LEU A 72 14.87 -4.18 -3.17
CA LEU A 72 15.98 -3.29 -3.49
C LEU A 72 15.49 -1.88 -3.85
N PHE A 73 14.46 -1.80 -4.70
CA PHE A 73 13.87 -0.53 -5.11
C PHE A 73 13.36 0.25 -3.90
N VAL A 74 12.52 -0.36 -3.06
CA VAL A 74 11.93 0.29 -1.89
C VAL A 74 13.01 0.72 -0.89
N PHE A 75 14.04 -0.11 -0.68
CA PHE A 75 15.16 0.21 0.19
C PHE A 75 15.96 1.42 -0.32
N LEU A 76 16.36 1.41 -1.59
CA LEU A 76 17.12 2.51 -2.22
C LEU A 76 16.29 3.79 -2.29
N PHE A 77 15.02 3.67 -2.61
CA PHE A 77 14.06 4.76 -2.64
C PHE A 77 13.94 5.41 -1.24
N HIS A 78 13.70 4.59 -0.20
CA HIS A 78 13.61 5.09 1.17
C HIS A 78 14.89 5.83 1.59
N ARG A 79 16.07 5.25 1.30
CA ARG A 79 17.36 5.90 1.57
C ARG A 79 17.50 7.23 0.86
N SER A 80 17.08 7.32 -0.41
CA SER A 80 17.09 8.54 -1.21
C SER A 80 16.15 9.62 -0.65
N ILE A 81 14.92 9.25 -0.28
CA ILE A 81 13.93 10.15 0.32
C ILE A 81 14.45 10.70 1.65
N LYS A 82 14.95 9.82 2.54
CA LYS A 82 15.52 10.24 3.82
C LYS A 82 16.67 11.24 3.64
N LYS A 83 17.54 11.02 2.64
CA LYS A 83 18.67 11.91 2.35
C LYS A 83 18.22 13.25 1.75
N ARG A 84 17.28 13.23 0.80
CA ARG A 84 16.89 14.43 0.01
C ARG A 84 15.81 15.27 0.67
N LEU A 85 14.80 14.64 1.28
CA LEU A 85 13.66 15.30 1.89
C LEU A 85 13.78 15.40 3.42
N LYS A 86 14.77 14.72 4.02
CA LYS A 86 14.99 14.65 5.47
C LYS A 86 13.76 14.17 6.24
N VAL A 87 12.94 13.32 5.62
CA VAL A 87 11.71 12.77 6.18
C VAL A 87 11.79 11.25 6.16
N SER A 88 11.30 10.64 7.23
CA SER A 88 11.19 9.18 7.34
C SER A 88 9.79 8.78 7.73
N PRO A 89 9.18 7.75 7.09
CA PRO A 89 7.89 7.21 7.52
C PRO A 89 7.96 6.58 8.93
N PHE A 90 9.17 6.22 9.39
CA PHE A 90 9.41 5.61 10.71
C PHE A 90 9.74 6.60 11.81
N GLU A 91 9.45 7.90 11.63
CA GLU A 91 9.62 8.88 12.69
C GLU A 91 8.77 8.52 13.92
N ARG A 92 9.41 8.57 15.11
CA ARG A 92 8.72 8.30 16.37
C ARG A 92 7.72 9.41 16.67
N HIS A 93 6.47 9.02 16.90
CA HIS A 93 5.47 9.96 17.40
C HIS A 93 5.68 10.19 18.90
N PRO A 94 5.78 11.44 19.37
CA PRO A 94 6.11 11.74 20.76
C PRO A 94 5.02 11.30 21.75
N ALA A 95 3.76 11.26 21.30
CA ALA A 95 2.63 10.93 22.18
C ALA A 95 2.11 9.51 21.91
N PRO A 96 1.74 8.74 22.95
CA PRO A 96 1.06 7.47 22.78
C PRO A 96 -0.31 7.68 22.13
N MET A 97 -0.78 6.66 21.40
CA MET A 97 -2.12 6.70 20.79
C MET A 97 -3.19 6.55 21.87
N PRO A 98 -4.22 7.42 21.92
CA PRO A 98 -5.33 7.29 22.87
C PRO A 98 -6.07 5.96 22.69
N LEU A 99 -6.59 5.41 23.80
CA LEU A 99 -7.25 4.10 23.82
C LEU A 99 -8.46 4.05 22.88
N SER A 100 -9.24 5.13 22.81
CA SER A 100 -10.39 5.24 21.90
C SER A 100 -10.01 5.08 20.44
N ARG A 101 -8.88 5.65 20.00
CA ARG A 101 -8.38 5.47 18.63
C ARG A 101 -7.86 4.07 18.39
N LYS A 102 -7.22 3.43 19.39
CA LYS A 102 -6.80 2.03 19.27
C LYS A 102 -8.01 1.13 19.10
N ALA A 103 -9.05 1.27 19.94
CA ALA A 103 -10.28 0.51 19.85
C ALA A 103 -10.95 0.69 18.47
N LEU A 104 -11.05 1.93 17.98
CA LEU A 104 -11.60 2.21 16.67
C LEU A 104 -10.79 1.54 15.54
N LEU A 105 -9.46 1.58 15.60
CA LEU A 105 -8.61 0.90 14.61
C LEU A 105 -8.80 -0.62 14.64
N TYR A 106 -8.91 -1.22 15.82
CA TYR A 106 -9.19 -2.65 15.94
C TYR A 106 -10.56 -3.01 15.34
N CYS A 107 -11.62 -2.28 15.68
CA CYS A 107 -12.93 -2.51 15.10
C CYS A 107 -12.92 -2.37 13.57
N LEU A 108 -12.28 -1.32 13.04
CA LEU A 108 -12.14 -1.12 11.60
C LEU A 108 -11.30 -2.20 10.93
N THR A 109 -10.37 -2.84 11.62
CA THR A 109 -9.56 -3.94 11.05
C THR A 109 -10.30 -5.27 11.12
N VAL A 110 -10.93 -5.59 12.25
CA VAL A 110 -11.63 -6.85 12.45
C VAL A 110 -12.86 -6.97 11.54
N PHE A 111 -13.60 -5.89 11.34
CA PHE A 111 -14.82 -5.91 10.53
C PHE A 111 -14.59 -6.37 9.07
N PRO A 112 -13.65 -5.80 8.30
CA PRO A 112 -13.35 -6.30 6.95
C PRO A 112 -12.85 -7.73 6.93
N ILE A 113 -12.05 -8.16 7.93
CA ILE A 113 -11.57 -9.53 8.03
C ILE A 113 -12.74 -10.50 8.20
N LEU A 114 -13.66 -10.21 9.12
CA LEU A 114 -14.84 -11.02 9.32
C LEU A 114 -15.75 -11.05 8.09
N LEU A 115 -15.90 -9.90 7.42
CA LEU A 115 -16.69 -9.81 6.19
C LEU A 115 -16.07 -10.67 5.09
N THR A 116 -14.75 -10.58 4.88
CA THR A 116 -14.03 -11.39 3.89
C THR A 116 -14.14 -12.88 4.21
N ALA A 117 -13.94 -13.25 5.48
CA ALA A 117 -14.08 -14.64 5.93
C ALA A 117 -15.50 -15.18 5.68
N ALA A 118 -16.54 -14.38 5.92
CA ALA A 118 -17.93 -14.77 5.64
C ALA A 118 -18.17 -15.03 4.15
N PHE A 119 -17.61 -14.20 3.26
CA PHE A 119 -17.67 -14.41 1.80
C PHE A 119 -16.91 -15.65 1.33
N LEU A 120 -15.84 -16.05 2.03
CA LEU A 120 -15.04 -17.22 1.73
C LEU A 120 -15.54 -18.52 2.43
N GLY A 121 -16.80 -18.56 2.84
CA GLY A 121 -17.37 -19.73 3.53
C GLY A 121 -16.76 -19.95 4.93
N PHE A 122 -16.49 -18.87 5.65
CA PHE A 122 -15.84 -18.85 6.98
C PHE A 122 -14.37 -19.34 7.00
N HIS A 123 -13.70 -19.33 5.85
CA HIS A 123 -12.26 -19.54 5.79
C HIS A 123 -11.51 -18.22 5.80
N PHE A 124 -10.39 -18.17 6.50
CA PHE A 124 -9.47 -17.04 6.33
C PHE A 124 -8.87 -17.08 4.94
N LYS A 125 -8.71 -15.89 4.33
CA LYS A 125 -8.19 -15.72 2.98
C LYS A 125 -6.88 -16.49 2.76
N LEU A 126 -5.94 -16.43 3.70
CA LEU A 126 -4.67 -17.15 3.63
C LEU A 126 -4.88 -18.67 3.45
N ILE A 127 -5.80 -19.26 4.21
CA ILE A 127 -6.08 -20.70 4.15
C ILE A 127 -6.74 -21.05 2.83
N TYR A 128 -7.70 -20.24 2.39
CA TYR A 128 -8.39 -20.42 1.11
C TYR A 128 -7.41 -20.33 -0.08
N GLU A 129 -6.58 -19.29 -0.13
CA GLU A 129 -5.61 -19.09 -1.21
C GLU A 129 -4.49 -20.15 -1.20
N LEU A 130 -4.03 -20.59 -0.03
CA LEU A 130 -3.06 -21.70 0.04
C LEU A 130 -3.68 -22.99 -0.50
N GLY A 131 -4.95 -23.29 -0.20
CA GLY A 131 -5.64 -24.45 -0.73
C GLY A 131 -5.74 -24.45 -2.25
N GLU A 132 -6.07 -23.31 -2.86
CA GLU A 132 -6.18 -23.16 -4.31
C GLU A 132 -4.83 -23.04 -5.02
N ARG A 133 -3.86 -22.33 -4.43
CA ARG A 133 -2.54 -22.06 -5.06
C ARG A 133 -1.54 -23.20 -4.95
N ILE A 134 -1.71 -24.13 -4.00
CA ILE A 134 -0.86 -25.33 -3.90
C ILE A 134 -0.88 -26.14 -5.23
N THR A 135 -1.94 -26.00 -6.03
CA THR A 135 -2.04 -26.65 -7.34
C THR A 135 -1.23 -25.97 -8.43
N GLY A 136 -0.83 -24.70 -8.27
CA GLY A 136 -0.20 -23.89 -9.32
C GLY A 136 1.23 -23.42 -9.08
N MET A 137 1.71 -23.43 -7.83
CA MET A 137 3.07 -22.98 -7.47
C MET A 137 3.68 -23.87 -6.38
N THR A 138 5.02 -23.86 -6.30
CA THR A 138 5.72 -24.50 -5.16
C THR A 138 5.42 -23.73 -3.88
N LEU A 139 5.54 -24.38 -2.71
CA LEU A 139 5.38 -23.72 -1.40
C LEU A 139 6.31 -22.51 -1.27
N LEU A 140 7.54 -22.62 -1.77
CA LEU A 140 8.51 -21.52 -1.82
C LEU A 140 7.99 -20.37 -2.71
N GLY A 141 7.43 -20.67 -3.88
CA GLY A 141 6.87 -19.68 -4.80
C GLY A 141 5.73 -18.90 -4.16
N ASN A 142 4.84 -19.59 -3.44
CA ASN A 142 3.77 -18.95 -2.69
C ASN A 142 4.30 -18.03 -1.58
N ALA A 143 5.26 -18.49 -0.76
CA ALA A 143 5.87 -17.67 0.29
C ALA A 143 6.53 -16.41 -0.28
N VAL A 144 7.30 -16.55 -1.38
CA VAL A 144 7.94 -15.41 -2.06
C VAL A 144 6.89 -14.44 -2.62
N ASN A 145 5.79 -14.94 -3.18
CA ASN A 145 4.71 -14.09 -3.70
C ASN A 145 4.01 -13.28 -2.57
N TYR A 146 3.85 -13.86 -1.38
CA TYR A 146 3.37 -13.12 -0.21
C TYR A 146 4.36 -12.04 0.24
N LEU A 147 5.66 -12.32 0.22
CA LEU A 147 6.70 -11.32 0.51
C LEU A 147 6.68 -10.19 -0.54
N PHE A 148 6.57 -10.53 -1.81
CA PHE A 148 6.42 -9.55 -2.89
C PHE A 148 5.18 -8.67 -2.69
N SER A 149 4.04 -9.27 -2.41
CA SER A 149 2.79 -8.53 -2.15
C SER A 149 2.89 -7.65 -0.90
N GLY A 150 3.54 -8.12 0.16
CA GLY A 150 3.83 -7.33 1.35
C GLY A 150 4.71 -6.11 1.07
N ALA A 151 5.74 -6.27 0.22
CA ALA A 151 6.59 -5.15 -0.21
C ALA A 151 5.84 -4.17 -1.12
N LYS A 152 4.97 -4.64 -2.00
CA LYS A 152 4.08 -3.82 -2.83
C LYS A 152 3.11 -3.01 -1.96
N LEU A 153 2.52 -3.65 -0.95
CA LEU A 153 1.66 -3.00 0.03
C LEU A 153 2.42 -1.94 0.84
N PHE A 154 3.68 -2.20 1.21
CA PHE A 154 4.55 -1.19 1.81
C PHE A 154 4.71 0.02 0.90
N GLY A 155 4.92 -0.19 -0.40
CA GLY A 155 4.95 0.88 -1.41
C GLY A 155 3.66 1.70 -1.44
N ALA A 156 2.50 1.05 -1.39
CA ALA A 156 1.20 1.72 -1.38
C ALA A 156 0.99 2.58 -0.12
N VAL A 157 1.31 2.06 1.07
CA VAL A 157 1.23 2.84 2.31
C VAL A 157 2.26 3.97 2.32
N TYR A 158 3.43 3.76 1.71
CA TYR A 158 4.44 4.80 1.55
C TYR A 158 3.97 5.91 0.58
N LEU A 159 3.26 5.56 -0.49
CA LEU A 159 2.60 6.53 -1.36
C LEU A 159 1.62 7.40 -0.56
N ILE A 160 0.76 6.78 0.25
CA ILE A 160 -0.18 7.50 1.12
C ILE A 160 0.57 8.49 2.00
N PHE A 161 1.66 8.05 2.65
CA PHE A 161 2.49 8.92 3.48
C PHE A 161 3.05 10.13 2.69
N LEU A 162 3.61 9.92 1.51
CA LEU A 162 4.19 10.98 0.69
C LEU A 162 3.14 12.00 0.21
N ILE A 163 2.00 11.51 -0.26
CA ILE A 163 0.89 12.37 -0.73
C ILE A 163 0.34 13.20 0.44
N GLU A 164 0.11 12.59 1.61
CA GLU A 164 -0.37 13.30 2.79
C GLU A 164 0.62 14.38 3.25
N ARG A 165 1.94 14.10 3.24
CA ARG A 165 2.99 15.08 3.53
C ARG A 165 3.05 16.19 2.48
N GLY A 166 2.89 15.86 1.20
CA GLY A 166 2.79 16.83 0.11
C GLY A 166 1.60 17.77 0.28
N CYS A 167 0.44 17.22 0.64
CA CYS A 167 -0.76 17.99 0.93
C CYS A 167 -0.59 18.90 2.17
N ASP A 168 0.08 18.42 3.22
CA ASP A 168 0.35 19.24 4.41
C ASP A 168 1.29 20.42 4.09
N ALA A 169 2.22 20.25 3.16
CA ALA A 169 3.07 21.34 2.67
C ALA A 169 2.32 22.31 1.75
N LEU A 170 1.34 21.80 0.99
CA LEU A 170 0.58 22.62 0.03
C LEU A 170 -0.54 23.42 0.70
N PHE A 171 -1.20 22.84 1.73
CA PHE A 171 -2.38 23.44 2.36
C PHE A 171 -2.09 23.87 3.79
N VAL A 172 -2.33 25.14 4.12
CA VAL A 172 -2.27 25.66 5.48
C VAL A 172 -3.41 25.10 6.34
N SER A 173 -4.57 24.91 5.72
CA SER A 173 -5.74 24.30 6.35
C SER A 173 -6.46 23.41 5.35
N ARG A 174 -6.79 22.19 5.78
CA ARG A 174 -7.60 21.24 4.98
C ARG A 174 -8.47 20.38 5.90
N PRO A 175 -9.62 19.91 5.39
CA PRO A 175 -10.38 18.88 6.08
C PRO A 175 -9.58 17.57 6.18
N PRO A 176 -9.88 16.69 7.14
CA PRO A 176 -9.21 15.41 7.31
C PRO A 176 -9.70 14.40 6.26
N LEU A 177 -9.44 14.68 4.98
CA LEU A 177 -9.76 13.76 3.88
C LEU A 177 -8.57 12.82 3.61
N PRO A 178 -8.80 11.55 3.29
CA PRO A 178 -7.77 10.57 2.97
C PRO A 178 -7.26 10.73 1.52
N ILE A 179 -6.67 11.90 1.21
CA ILE A 179 -6.20 12.22 -0.15
C ILE A 179 -5.16 11.19 -0.60
N GLY A 180 -4.26 10.80 0.29
CA GLY A 180 -3.30 9.74 0.01
C GLY A 180 -3.97 8.39 -0.29
N GLY A 181 -5.08 8.07 0.37
CA GLY A 181 -5.88 6.88 0.08
C GLY A 181 -6.55 6.93 -1.28
N PHE A 182 -7.11 8.08 -1.67
CA PHE A 182 -7.63 8.27 -3.03
C PHE A 182 -6.53 8.15 -4.10
N ALA A 183 -5.35 8.71 -3.85
CA ALA A 183 -4.21 8.54 -4.76
C ALA A 183 -3.79 7.08 -4.87
N ALA A 184 -3.75 6.33 -3.77
CA ALA A 184 -3.44 4.91 -3.78
C ALA A 184 -4.51 4.07 -4.50
N LEU A 185 -5.80 4.40 -4.33
CA LEU A 185 -6.89 3.77 -5.09
C LEU A 185 -6.73 4.01 -6.60
N LEU A 186 -6.50 5.25 -7.02
CA LEU A 186 -6.36 5.62 -8.43
C LEU A 186 -5.09 5.06 -9.10
N THR A 187 -4.06 4.78 -8.32
CA THR A 187 -2.82 4.17 -8.81
C THR A 187 -2.85 2.66 -8.59
N PHE A 188 -2.58 2.19 -7.39
CA PHE A 188 -2.49 0.76 -7.06
C PHE A 188 -3.82 0.04 -7.26
N GLY A 189 -4.95 0.64 -6.86
CA GLY A 189 -6.27 0.03 -7.01
C GLY A 189 -6.67 -0.18 -8.47
N VAL A 190 -6.49 0.83 -9.32
CA VAL A 190 -6.80 0.72 -10.76
C VAL A 190 -5.92 -0.33 -11.44
N CYS A 191 -4.65 -0.41 -11.07
CA CYS A 191 -3.77 -1.42 -11.63
C CYS A 191 -4.13 -2.84 -11.17
N GLU A 192 -4.54 -3.03 -9.92
CA GLU A 192 -5.09 -4.33 -9.48
C GLU A 192 -6.31 -4.74 -10.34
N LEU A 193 -7.19 -3.80 -10.67
CA LEU A 193 -8.33 -4.08 -11.56
C LEU A 193 -7.91 -4.46 -12.96
N ILE A 194 -6.85 -3.86 -13.50
CA ILE A 194 -6.37 -4.13 -14.86
C ILE A 194 -5.61 -5.46 -14.95
N PHE A 195 -4.75 -5.74 -13.97
CA PHE A 195 -3.84 -6.88 -14.02
C PHE A 195 -4.40 -8.15 -13.36
N THR A 196 -5.36 -8.00 -12.45
CA THR A 196 -5.95 -9.12 -11.71
C THR A 196 -7.41 -9.28 -12.12
N SER A 197 -7.70 -10.16 -13.05
CA SER A 197 -9.07 -10.41 -13.56
C SER A 197 -9.96 -11.22 -12.61
N SER A 198 -9.80 -11.07 -11.30
CA SER A 198 -10.58 -11.80 -10.30
C SER A 198 -11.69 -10.92 -9.69
N ALA A 199 -12.77 -11.54 -9.22
CA ALA A 199 -13.83 -10.83 -8.47
C ALA A 199 -13.29 -10.10 -7.23
N PHE A 200 -12.16 -10.56 -6.67
CA PHE A 200 -11.50 -9.95 -5.53
C PHE A 200 -10.71 -8.68 -5.89
N SER A 201 -10.38 -8.45 -7.17
CA SER A 201 -9.61 -7.25 -7.58
C SER A 201 -10.31 -5.95 -7.23
N LEU A 202 -11.66 -5.92 -7.30
CA LEU A 202 -12.44 -4.77 -6.85
C LEU A 202 -12.31 -4.53 -5.34
N LEU A 203 -12.37 -5.60 -4.56
CA LEU A 203 -12.20 -5.53 -3.10
C LEU A 203 -10.82 -5.02 -2.73
N TYR A 204 -9.77 -5.57 -3.35
CA TYR A 204 -8.39 -5.10 -3.15
C TYR A 204 -8.21 -3.64 -3.54
N SER A 205 -8.85 -3.20 -4.62
CA SER A 205 -8.79 -1.81 -5.05
C SER A 205 -9.38 -0.88 -3.99
N ILE A 206 -10.52 -1.21 -3.43
CA ILE A 206 -11.17 -0.43 -2.37
C ILE A 206 -10.31 -0.40 -1.09
N LEU A 207 -9.59 -1.48 -0.79
CA LEU A 207 -8.70 -1.53 0.38
C LEU A 207 -7.61 -0.46 0.34
N TYR A 208 -7.13 -0.01 -0.83
CA TYR A 208 -6.16 1.08 -0.90
C TYR A 208 -6.71 2.41 -0.37
N LEU A 209 -7.99 2.72 -0.67
CA LEU A 209 -8.65 3.86 -0.05
C LEU A 209 -8.79 3.68 1.46
N TYR A 210 -9.13 2.46 1.88
CA TYR A 210 -9.27 2.11 3.28
C TYR A 210 -7.95 2.27 4.07
N TYR A 211 -6.81 1.91 3.49
CA TYR A 211 -5.51 2.16 4.10
C TYR A 211 -5.24 3.65 4.33
N GLY A 212 -5.73 4.53 3.45
CA GLY A 212 -5.68 5.97 3.65
C GLY A 212 -6.51 6.43 4.87
N ILE A 213 -7.68 5.84 5.06
CA ILE A 213 -8.54 6.10 6.23
C ILE A 213 -7.84 5.62 7.52
N LEU A 214 -7.29 4.40 7.52
CA LEU A 214 -6.52 3.86 8.65
C LEU A 214 -5.31 4.75 8.97
N TYR A 215 -4.63 5.29 7.95
CA TYR A 215 -3.50 6.20 8.14
C TYR A 215 -3.92 7.49 8.87
N LEU A 216 -5.05 8.09 8.52
CA LEU A 216 -5.56 9.27 9.21
C LEU A 216 -6.01 8.97 10.65
N ILE A 217 -6.75 7.88 10.86
CA ILE A 217 -7.25 7.49 12.18
C ILE A 217 -6.11 7.09 13.11
N SER A 218 -5.06 6.43 12.58
CA SER A 218 -3.85 6.10 13.36
C SER A 218 -3.07 7.34 13.82
N GLY A 219 -3.47 8.54 13.40
CA GLY A 219 -2.74 9.77 13.62
C GLY A 219 -1.50 9.87 12.76
N ARG A 220 -1.58 9.34 11.53
CA ARG A 220 -0.51 9.34 10.52
C ARG A 220 0.73 8.54 10.93
N ARG A 221 0.50 7.43 11.62
CA ARG A 221 1.55 6.51 12.05
C ARG A 221 1.76 5.44 10.99
N PHE A 222 2.80 5.60 10.19
CA PHE A 222 3.11 4.70 9.10
C PHE A 222 3.21 3.23 9.55
N GLY A 223 4.00 2.94 10.59
CA GLY A 223 4.21 1.56 11.06
C GLY A 223 2.90 0.88 11.49
N VAL A 224 2.02 1.61 12.22
CA VAL A 224 0.71 1.08 12.63
C VAL A 224 -0.15 0.81 11.41
N THR A 225 -0.23 1.76 10.47
CA THR A 225 -1.03 1.60 9.24
C THR A 225 -0.55 0.44 8.39
N TYR A 226 0.77 0.29 8.21
CA TYR A 226 1.34 -0.80 7.43
C TYR A 226 1.07 -2.16 8.10
N SER A 227 1.23 -2.27 9.42
CA SER A 227 0.92 -3.52 10.14
C SER A 227 -0.54 -3.92 10.02
N LEU A 228 -1.48 -2.95 10.13
CA LEU A 228 -2.91 -3.21 9.95
C LEU A 228 -3.26 -3.54 8.50
N ALA A 229 -2.64 -2.86 7.53
CA ALA A 229 -2.82 -3.14 6.11
C ALA A 229 -2.31 -4.55 5.75
N LEU A 230 -1.17 -4.94 6.31
CA LEU A 230 -0.61 -6.29 6.12
C LEU A 230 -1.53 -7.36 6.72
N LEU A 231 -2.07 -7.11 7.92
CA LEU A 231 -3.03 -7.99 8.56
C LEU A 231 -4.30 -8.17 7.71
N LEU A 232 -4.86 -7.07 7.18
CA LEU A 232 -6.02 -7.08 6.28
C LEU A 232 -5.73 -7.79 4.95
N TYR A 233 -4.49 -7.75 4.49
CA TYR A 233 -4.08 -8.42 3.25
C TYR A 233 -3.95 -9.94 3.44
N ILE A 234 -3.42 -10.36 4.59
CA ILE A 234 -3.12 -11.78 4.87
C ILE A 234 -4.38 -12.54 5.33
N LEU A 235 -5.21 -11.92 6.18
CA LEU A 235 -6.40 -12.54 6.77
C LEU A 235 -7.65 -12.27 5.97
#